data_5fed19db48cc1f218517b8b35fd448c4
#
_entry.id   5fed19db48cc1f218517b8b35fd448c4
#
_cell.length_a   1.000
_cell.length_b   1.000
_cell.length_c   1.000
_cell.angle_alpha   90.00
_cell.angle_beta   90.00
_cell.angle_gamma   90.00
#
_symmetry.space_group_name_H-M   'P 1'
#
loop_
_entity.id
_entity.type
_entity.pdbx_description
1 polymer ?
#
loop_
_entity_poly.entity_id
_entity_poly.type
_entity_poly.pdbx_seq_one_letter_code
_entity_poly.pdbx_strand_id
1 'polypeptide(L)'
;MRPLQALTYFISRTMTITDFTNKHVVLSSDKPFAQAVKDIQAEMGRASTETLGEKLSASKDFGEFAEEMEFLAGRSNFINVALLNWGKVMAKVPIGMKAVLFVIGNPLTARKLLEAGGPEVGLYLPTKISVYEDKEGKTQVAYDQMGPVMAPYNNPQLDAVAAAIDKALANLADKAAN
;
A
#
# COMPACT_ATOMS: atom_id res chain seq x y z
N MET A 1 -56.50 -23.49 15.95
CA MET A 1 -55.16 -23.47 15.34
C MET A 1 -55.06 -22.24 14.50
N ARG A 2 -54.24 -21.28 14.90
CA ARG A 2 -53.89 -20.09 14.08
C ARG A 2 -52.66 -20.44 13.24
N PRO A 3 -52.63 -20.16 11.94
CA PRO A 3 -51.45 -20.39 11.16
C PRO A 3 -50.32 -19.40 11.53
N LEU A 4 -49.13 -19.93 11.81
CA LEU A 4 -47.92 -19.12 11.94
C LEU A 4 -47.68 -18.43 10.59
N GLN A 5 -47.84 -17.11 10.55
CA GLN A 5 -47.32 -16.30 9.44
C GLN A 5 -45.78 -16.28 9.55
N ALA A 6 -45.13 -16.93 8.64
CA ALA A 6 -43.68 -16.80 8.46
C ALA A 6 -43.37 -15.35 8.01
N LEU A 7 -42.77 -14.58 8.95
CA LEU A 7 -42.23 -13.26 8.63
C LEU A 7 -40.99 -13.48 7.75
N THR A 8 -41.16 -13.34 6.44
CA THR A 8 -40.04 -13.33 5.49
C THR A 8 -39.35 -11.98 5.59
N TYR A 9 -38.25 -11.91 6.33
CA TYR A 9 -37.39 -10.75 6.31
C TYR A 9 -36.72 -10.65 4.93
N PHE A 10 -37.22 -9.78 4.06
CA PHE A 10 -36.51 -9.32 2.90
C PHE A 10 -35.37 -8.42 3.36
N ILE A 11 -34.15 -8.96 3.44
CA ILE A 11 -32.96 -8.15 3.59
C ILE A 11 -32.76 -7.47 2.24
N SER A 12 -33.15 -6.19 2.14
CA SER A 12 -32.80 -5.35 1.01
C SER A 12 -31.28 -5.17 1.00
N ARG A 13 -30.58 -5.85 0.12
CA ARG A 13 -29.15 -5.62 -0.12
C ARG A 13 -29.02 -4.44 -1.08
N THR A 14 -28.46 -3.34 -0.56
CA THR A 14 -28.12 -2.20 -1.41
C THR A 14 -26.68 -2.38 -1.88
N MET A 15 -26.47 -2.32 -3.21
CA MET A 15 -25.14 -2.31 -3.82
C MET A 15 -24.91 -0.93 -4.41
N THR A 16 -23.78 -0.32 -4.05
CA THR A 16 -23.31 0.94 -4.66
C THR A 16 -22.07 0.63 -5.50
N ILE A 17 -22.06 1.14 -6.72
CA ILE A 17 -20.90 1.05 -7.63
C ILE A 17 -20.41 2.47 -7.87
N THR A 18 -19.11 2.68 -7.69
CA THR A 18 -18.45 3.95 -7.95
C THR A 18 -17.31 3.73 -8.93
N ASP A 19 -17.39 4.35 -10.10
CA ASP A 19 -16.30 4.35 -11.07
C ASP A 19 -15.34 5.50 -10.77
N PHE A 20 -14.03 5.23 -10.86
CA PHE A 20 -12.99 6.25 -10.73
C PHE A 20 -11.80 5.92 -11.64
N THR A 21 -11.07 6.97 -12.07
CA THR A 21 -9.87 6.82 -12.87
C THR A 21 -8.66 6.88 -11.95
N ASN A 22 -7.77 5.88 -12.02
CA ASN A 22 -6.51 5.91 -11.27
C ASN A 22 -5.37 6.47 -12.14
N LYS A 23 -4.29 6.91 -11.48
CA LYS A 23 -3.04 7.31 -12.12
C LYS A 23 -1.98 6.27 -11.83
N HIS A 24 -1.61 5.54 -12.86
CA HIS A 24 -0.50 4.59 -12.85
C HIS A 24 0.79 5.30 -13.27
N VAL A 25 1.83 5.23 -12.43
CA VAL A 25 3.13 5.88 -12.65
C VAL A 25 4.17 4.81 -12.90
N VAL A 26 4.96 4.97 -13.96
CA VAL A 26 6.09 4.11 -14.28
C VAL A 26 7.32 4.98 -14.54
N LEU A 27 8.41 4.71 -13.83
CA LEU A 27 9.72 5.32 -14.05
C LEU A 27 10.66 4.27 -14.62
N SER A 28 11.26 4.56 -15.75
CA SER A 28 12.34 3.75 -16.31
C SER A 28 13.67 4.10 -15.63
N SER A 29 14.48 3.08 -15.37
CA SER A 29 15.78 3.21 -14.72
C SER A 29 16.88 2.58 -15.55
N ASP A 30 18.05 3.23 -15.59
CA ASP A 30 19.26 2.66 -16.17
C ASP A 30 20.03 1.78 -15.16
N LYS A 31 19.59 1.75 -13.89
CA LYS A 31 20.16 0.86 -12.86
C LYS A 31 19.79 -0.59 -13.14
N PRO A 32 20.68 -1.53 -12.84
CA PRO A 32 20.34 -2.94 -12.83
C PRO A 32 19.17 -3.22 -11.85
N PHE A 33 18.27 -4.12 -12.21
CA PHE A 33 17.14 -4.53 -11.38
C PHE A 33 17.51 -4.78 -9.91
N ALA A 34 18.58 -5.53 -9.67
CA ALA A 34 19.01 -5.86 -8.30
C ALA A 34 19.46 -4.62 -7.52
N GLN A 35 19.97 -3.58 -8.19
CA GLN A 35 20.36 -2.33 -7.53
C GLN A 35 19.13 -1.49 -7.19
N ALA A 36 18.18 -1.33 -8.09
CA ALA A 36 16.93 -0.61 -7.83
C ALA A 36 16.15 -1.25 -6.66
N VAL A 37 16.11 -2.59 -6.59
CA VAL A 37 15.52 -3.32 -5.46
C VAL A 37 16.22 -3.01 -4.14
N LYS A 38 17.56 -2.97 -4.13
CA LYS A 38 18.34 -2.62 -2.93
C LYS A 38 18.11 -1.17 -2.49
N ASP A 39 18.04 -0.25 -3.44
CA ASP A 39 17.86 1.17 -3.16
C ASP A 39 16.49 1.43 -2.53
N ILE A 40 15.42 0.83 -3.05
CA ILE A 40 14.10 0.88 -2.40
C ILE A 40 14.15 0.32 -0.97
N GLN A 41 14.77 -0.86 -0.79
CA GLN A 41 14.86 -1.48 0.52
C GLN A 41 15.63 -0.64 1.54
N ALA A 42 16.64 0.09 1.10
CA ALA A 42 17.47 0.96 1.96
C ALA A 42 16.72 2.21 2.46
N GLU A 43 15.68 2.64 1.75
CA GLU A 43 14.87 3.82 2.12
C GLU A 43 13.73 3.48 3.10
N MET A 44 13.35 2.22 3.24
CA MET A 44 12.19 1.78 4.02
C MET A 44 12.60 1.10 5.33
N GLY A 45 11.74 1.25 6.33
CA GLY A 45 11.73 0.34 7.47
C GLY A 45 11.21 -1.05 7.07
N ARG A 46 11.36 -2.02 7.98
CA ARG A 46 10.89 -3.39 7.75
C ARG A 46 10.26 -3.96 9.03
N ALA A 47 9.00 -4.37 8.91
CA ALA A 47 8.31 -5.15 9.93
C ALA A 47 7.19 -5.96 9.30
N SER A 48 6.94 -7.16 9.81
CA SER A 48 5.74 -7.91 9.42
C SER A 48 4.48 -7.34 10.09
N THR A 49 3.32 -7.74 9.62
CA THR A 49 2.04 -7.39 10.26
C THR A 49 1.95 -7.92 11.68
N GLU A 50 2.51 -9.12 11.94
CA GLU A 50 2.61 -9.71 13.29
C GLU A 50 3.46 -8.83 14.19
N THR A 51 4.66 -8.44 13.74
CA THR A 51 5.56 -7.55 14.51
C THR A 51 4.90 -6.21 14.83
N LEU A 52 4.15 -5.62 13.88
CA LEU A 52 3.40 -4.38 14.13
C LEU A 52 2.30 -4.59 15.19
N GLY A 53 1.60 -5.72 15.14
CA GLY A 53 0.60 -6.10 16.14
C GLY A 53 1.18 -6.34 17.53
N GLU A 54 2.33 -7.02 17.62
CA GLU A 54 3.07 -7.23 18.87
C GLU A 54 3.51 -5.89 19.49
N LYS A 55 4.07 -4.98 18.70
CA LYS A 55 4.48 -3.65 19.15
C LYS A 55 3.29 -2.83 19.67
N LEU A 56 2.18 -2.82 18.92
CA LEU A 56 0.96 -2.14 19.37
C LEU A 56 0.45 -2.70 20.69
N SER A 57 0.48 -4.02 20.86
CA SER A 57 0.00 -4.69 22.08
C SER A 57 0.95 -4.47 23.28
N ALA A 58 2.25 -4.28 23.04
CA ALA A 58 3.25 -4.02 24.06
C ALA A 58 3.30 -2.56 24.52
N SER A 59 2.85 -1.62 23.69
CA SER A 59 2.85 -0.19 23.97
C SER A 59 1.79 0.16 25.01
N LYS A 60 2.09 1.05 25.95
CA LYS A 60 1.15 1.53 26.99
C LYS A 60 -0.03 2.30 26.39
N ASP A 61 0.26 3.08 25.37
CA ASP A 61 -0.70 3.92 24.68
C ASP A 61 -0.28 4.11 23.21
N PHE A 62 -1.13 4.81 22.45
CA PHE A 62 -0.85 5.08 21.05
C PHE A 62 0.35 6.02 20.86
N GLY A 63 0.70 6.86 21.82
CA GLY A 63 1.86 7.77 21.75
C GLY A 63 3.16 6.97 21.70
N GLU A 64 3.35 6.03 22.63
CA GLU A 64 4.52 5.14 22.65
C GLU A 64 4.62 4.30 21.37
N PHE A 65 3.51 3.76 20.89
CA PHE A 65 3.47 3.07 19.59
C PHE A 65 3.85 3.98 18.43
N ALA A 66 3.39 5.24 18.44
CA ALA A 66 3.69 6.19 17.38
C ALA A 66 5.18 6.51 17.30
N GLU A 67 5.85 6.73 18.43
CA GLU A 67 7.31 6.97 18.49
C GLU A 67 8.10 5.79 17.91
N GLU A 68 7.70 4.56 18.25
CA GLU A 68 8.31 3.35 17.65
C GLU A 68 8.09 3.28 16.12
N MET A 69 6.90 3.63 15.65
CA MET A 69 6.60 3.61 14.21
C MET A 69 7.35 4.67 13.43
N GLU A 70 7.53 5.87 14.00
CA GLU A 70 8.36 6.92 13.40
C GLU A 70 9.82 6.46 13.26
N PHE A 71 10.37 5.84 14.30
CA PHE A 71 11.71 5.28 14.24
C PHE A 71 11.85 4.15 13.21
N LEU A 72 10.83 3.29 13.12
CA LEU A 72 10.83 2.12 12.24
C LEU A 72 10.62 2.45 10.77
N ALA A 73 9.92 3.55 10.46
CA ALA A 73 9.45 3.84 9.10
C ALA A 73 10.58 4.13 8.07
N GLY A 74 11.82 4.32 8.50
CA GLY A 74 12.93 4.62 7.59
C GLY A 74 12.82 6.03 6.98
N ARG A 75 13.72 6.34 6.03
CA ARG A 75 13.82 7.68 5.43
C ARG A 75 12.65 8.04 4.52
N SER A 76 12.03 7.04 3.92
CA SER A 76 10.85 7.23 3.05
C SER A 76 9.55 7.45 3.81
N ASN A 77 9.55 7.29 5.12
CA ASN A 77 8.36 7.22 5.97
C ASN A 77 7.44 6.01 5.65
N PHE A 78 7.98 4.97 5.01
CA PHE A 78 7.30 3.71 4.76
C PHE A 78 7.96 2.55 5.50
N ILE A 79 7.13 1.62 5.94
CA ILE A 79 7.50 0.30 6.45
C ILE A 79 7.12 -0.72 5.37
N ASN A 80 8.07 -1.56 4.96
CA ASN A 80 7.79 -2.70 4.12
C ASN A 80 7.21 -3.83 4.98
N VAL A 81 5.92 -4.09 4.85
CA VAL A 81 5.19 -5.09 5.64
C VAL A 81 5.14 -6.46 4.96
N ALA A 82 5.28 -6.50 3.63
CA ALA A 82 5.39 -7.73 2.88
C ALA A 82 6.15 -7.51 1.56
N LEU A 83 6.81 -8.58 1.10
CA LEU A 83 7.53 -8.59 -0.16
C LEU A 83 7.16 -9.85 -0.94
N LEU A 84 6.65 -9.65 -2.17
CA LEU A 84 6.37 -10.72 -3.11
C LEU A 84 7.41 -10.70 -4.23
N ASN A 85 8.22 -11.75 -4.30
CA ASN A 85 9.18 -11.94 -5.38
C ASN A 85 8.55 -12.80 -6.48
N TRP A 86 7.94 -12.15 -7.46
CA TRP A 86 7.26 -12.84 -8.56
C TRP A 86 8.21 -13.71 -9.39
N GLY A 87 9.46 -13.28 -9.56
CA GLY A 87 10.48 -14.09 -10.22
C GLY A 87 10.70 -15.44 -9.52
N LYS A 88 10.70 -15.47 -8.18
CA LYS A 88 10.80 -16.72 -7.41
C LYS A 88 9.51 -17.52 -7.44
N VAL A 89 8.36 -16.87 -7.31
CA VAL A 89 7.04 -17.53 -7.37
C VAL A 89 6.85 -18.22 -8.71
N MET A 90 7.28 -17.57 -9.81
CA MET A 90 7.15 -18.08 -11.18
C MET A 90 8.39 -18.82 -11.69
N ALA A 91 9.33 -19.20 -10.82
CA ALA A 91 10.60 -19.81 -11.24
C ALA A 91 10.45 -21.14 -12.00
N LYS A 92 9.32 -21.84 -11.86
CA LYS A 92 9.02 -23.09 -12.59
C LYS A 92 8.23 -22.86 -13.88
N VAL A 93 7.86 -21.61 -14.17
CA VAL A 93 7.17 -21.22 -15.42
C VAL A 93 8.20 -20.58 -16.36
N PRO A 94 8.27 -20.97 -17.64
CA PRO A 94 9.33 -20.50 -18.55
C PRO A 94 9.10 -19.06 -19.07
N ILE A 95 8.75 -18.13 -18.16
CA ILE A 95 8.53 -16.70 -18.50
C ILE A 95 9.70 -15.80 -18.11
N GLY A 96 10.71 -16.34 -17.40
CA GLY A 96 11.96 -15.61 -17.10
C GLY A 96 11.78 -14.27 -16.38
N MET A 97 10.76 -14.15 -15.53
CA MET A 97 10.35 -12.88 -14.92
C MET A 97 11.33 -12.42 -13.84
N LYS A 98 11.71 -11.14 -13.88
CA LYS A 98 12.31 -10.42 -12.76
C LYS A 98 11.31 -9.36 -12.29
N ALA A 99 10.65 -9.58 -11.18
CA ALA A 99 9.71 -8.64 -10.61
C ALA A 99 9.59 -8.85 -9.09
N VAL A 100 9.59 -7.74 -8.36
CA VAL A 100 9.38 -7.68 -6.91
C VAL A 100 8.31 -6.66 -6.61
N LEU A 101 7.32 -7.05 -5.83
CA LEU A 101 6.29 -6.17 -5.29
C LEU A 101 6.53 -5.94 -3.80
N PHE A 102 6.68 -4.69 -3.42
CA PHE A 102 6.71 -4.26 -2.02
C PHE A 102 5.31 -3.81 -1.61
N VAL A 103 4.83 -4.35 -0.50
CA VAL A 103 3.61 -3.89 0.17
C VAL A 103 4.08 -3.00 1.31
N ILE A 104 3.78 -1.70 1.19
CA ILE A 104 4.38 -0.67 2.03
C ILE A 104 3.32 0.24 2.65
N GLY A 105 3.55 0.66 3.88
CA GLY A 105 2.64 1.55 4.57
C GLY A 105 3.27 2.14 5.83
N ASN A 106 2.51 3.00 6.49
CA ASN A 106 2.83 3.52 7.80
C ASN A 106 1.56 3.54 8.64
N PRO A 107 1.50 2.85 9.79
CA PRO A 107 0.30 2.80 10.64
C PRO A 107 -0.19 4.19 11.06
N LEU A 108 0.72 5.16 11.24
CA LEU A 108 0.36 6.53 11.63
C LEU A 108 -0.37 7.27 10.49
N THR A 109 0.07 7.05 9.25
CA THR A 109 -0.59 7.60 8.07
C THR A 109 -1.90 6.88 7.78
N ALA A 110 -1.93 5.54 7.94
CA ALA A 110 -3.14 4.74 7.81
C ALA A 110 -4.22 5.19 8.80
N ARG A 111 -3.85 5.46 10.06
CA ARG A 111 -4.76 6.02 11.06
C ARG A 111 -5.45 7.29 10.57
N LYS A 112 -4.68 8.27 10.05
CA LYS A 112 -5.22 9.53 9.54
C LYS A 112 -6.24 9.33 8.41
N LEU A 113 -5.98 8.38 7.50
CA LEU A 113 -6.91 8.04 6.43
C LEU A 113 -8.18 7.39 6.98
N LEU A 114 -8.05 6.43 7.91
CA LEU A 114 -9.18 5.72 8.52
C LEU A 114 -10.05 6.65 9.38
N GLU A 115 -9.44 7.60 10.12
CA GLU A 115 -10.17 8.61 10.90
C GLU A 115 -10.96 9.57 10.00
N ALA A 116 -10.39 9.97 8.85
CA ALA A 116 -11.03 10.89 7.93
C ALA A 116 -12.08 10.22 7.02
N GLY A 117 -11.83 9.00 6.54
CA GLY A 117 -12.65 8.34 5.52
C GLY A 117 -13.43 7.11 6.02
N GLY A 118 -13.26 6.73 7.29
CA GLY A 118 -13.86 5.53 7.86
C GLY A 118 -13.14 4.23 7.46
N PRO A 119 -13.62 3.07 7.95
CA PRO A 119 -12.90 1.80 7.78
C PRO A 119 -12.84 1.31 6.32
N GLU A 120 -13.72 1.80 5.45
CA GLU A 120 -13.77 1.41 4.03
C GLU A 120 -12.48 1.77 3.28
N VAL A 121 -11.84 2.90 3.61
CA VAL A 121 -10.57 3.30 2.98
C VAL A 121 -9.44 2.32 3.27
N GLY A 122 -9.59 1.47 4.28
CA GLY A 122 -8.67 0.37 4.59
C GLY A 122 -8.50 -0.63 3.45
N LEU A 123 -9.45 -0.71 2.51
CA LEU A 123 -9.35 -1.53 1.29
C LEU A 123 -8.12 -1.16 0.44
N TYR A 124 -7.69 0.10 0.49
CA TYR A 124 -6.59 0.64 -0.29
C TYR A 124 -5.24 0.65 0.46
N LEU A 125 -5.22 0.13 1.68
CA LEU A 125 -4.05 0.11 2.56
C LEU A 125 -3.64 -1.32 2.92
N PRO A 126 -2.34 -1.61 2.98
CA PRO A 126 -1.19 -0.79 2.60
C PRO A 126 -1.10 -0.54 1.10
N THR A 127 -0.34 0.51 0.67
CA THR A 127 -0.06 0.75 -0.75
C THR A 127 1.05 -0.15 -1.29
N LYS A 128 1.35 -0.07 -2.57
CA LYS A 128 2.29 -0.96 -3.25
C LYS A 128 3.22 -0.19 -4.17
N ILE A 129 4.45 -0.69 -4.30
CA ILE A 129 5.41 -0.26 -5.31
C ILE A 129 6.10 -1.48 -5.90
N SER A 130 6.26 -1.53 -7.21
CA SER A 130 6.85 -2.66 -7.93
C SER A 130 8.15 -2.26 -8.60
N VAL A 131 9.14 -3.15 -8.59
CA VAL A 131 10.33 -3.08 -9.43
C VAL A 131 10.32 -4.31 -10.32
N TYR A 132 10.50 -4.10 -11.64
CA TYR A 132 10.51 -5.21 -12.59
C TYR A 132 11.41 -4.89 -13.80
N GLU A 133 11.82 -5.93 -14.53
CA GLU A 133 12.37 -5.77 -15.88
C GLU A 133 11.25 -5.92 -16.91
N ASP A 134 11.19 -4.97 -17.86
CA ASP A 134 10.29 -5.08 -19.00
C ASP A 134 10.81 -6.10 -20.04
N LYS A 135 10.14 -6.20 -21.18
CA LYS A 135 10.48 -7.16 -22.25
C LYS A 135 11.82 -6.85 -22.91
N GLU A 136 12.25 -5.61 -22.87
CA GLU A 136 13.53 -5.12 -23.38
C GLU A 136 14.68 -5.30 -22.36
N GLY A 137 14.36 -5.81 -21.14
CA GLY A 137 15.32 -5.99 -20.05
C GLY A 137 15.62 -4.70 -19.27
N LYS A 138 14.85 -3.63 -19.50
CA LYS A 138 15.02 -2.36 -18.80
C LYS A 138 14.32 -2.40 -17.46
N THR A 139 14.97 -1.89 -16.42
CA THR A 139 14.38 -1.79 -15.08
C THR A 139 13.31 -0.72 -15.05
N GLN A 140 12.16 -1.07 -14.49
CA GLN A 140 11.00 -0.20 -14.29
C GLN A 140 10.65 -0.16 -12.82
N VAL A 141 10.23 1.02 -12.33
CA VAL A 141 9.66 1.23 -11.00
C VAL A 141 8.24 1.76 -11.17
N ALA A 142 7.25 1.06 -10.64
CA ALA A 142 5.84 1.41 -10.87
C ALA A 142 5.03 1.44 -9.58
N TYR A 143 4.08 2.36 -9.51
CA TYR A 143 3.11 2.48 -8.43
C TYR A 143 1.82 3.17 -8.90
N ASP A 144 0.76 3.02 -8.13
CA ASP A 144 -0.49 3.76 -8.35
C ASP A 144 -0.59 4.91 -7.33
N GLN A 145 -1.08 6.07 -7.76
CA GLN A 145 -1.31 7.21 -6.88
C GLN A 145 -2.50 6.97 -5.96
N MET A 146 -2.41 7.47 -4.74
CA MET A 146 -3.48 7.39 -3.73
C MET A 146 -4.54 8.49 -3.91
N GLY A 147 -4.14 9.68 -4.39
CA GLY A 147 -5.06 10.81 -4.60
C GLY A 147 -6.29 10.46 -5.41
N PRO A 148 -6.16 9.90 -6.64
CA PRO A 148 -7.30 9.49 -7.45
C PRO A 148 -8.18 8.43 -6.77
N VAL A 149 -7.60 7.56 -5.96
CA VAL A 149 -8.33 6.52 -5.21
C VAL A 149 -9.18 7.12 -4.10
N MET A 150 -8.71 8.19 -3.46
CA MET A 150 -9.43 8.89 -2.40
C MET A 150 -10.42 9.96 -2.90
N ALA A 151 -10.26 10.44 -4.14
CA ALA A 151 -11.10 11.49 -4.71
C ALA A 151 -12.63 11.21 -4.66
N PRO A 152 -13.12 9.97 -4.87
CA PRO A 152 -14.56 9.68 -4.78
C PRO A 152 -15.20 9.95 -3.41
N TYR A 153 -14.40 10.01 -2.36
CA TYR A 153 -14.89 10.29 -1.00
C TYR A 153 -15.22 11.77 -0.76
N ASN A 154 -14.79 12.68 -1.65
CA ASN A 154 -15.04 14.13 -1.56
C ASN A 154 -14.69 14.71 -0.18
N ASN A 155 -13.55 14.32 0.38
CA ASN A 155 -13.11 14.71 1.71
C ASN A 155 -11.73 15.40 1.66
N PRO A 156 -11.63 16.71 1.91
CA PRO A 156 -10.36 17.44 1.84
C PRO A 156 -9.27 16.92 2.80
N GLN A 157 -9.65 16.29 3.91
CA GLN A 157 -8.67 15.69 4.83
C GLN A 157 -8.06 14.43 4.21
N LEU A 158 -8.87 13.59 3.54
CA LEU A 158 -8.37 12.44 2.77
C LEU A 158 -7.46 12.91 1.64
N ASP A 159 -7.85 13.93 0.89
CA ASP A 159 -7.08 14.47 -0.23
C ASP A 159 -5.70 14.94 0.23
N ALA A 160 -5.62 15.64 1.36
CA ALA A 160 -4.36 16.11 1.92
C ALA A 160 -3.42 14.96 2.33
N VAL A 161 -3.95 13.92 2.98
CA VAL A 161 -3.15 12.75 3.38
C VAL A 161 -2.72 11.95 2.16
N ALA A 162 -3.61 11.74 1.18
CA ALA A 162 -3.33 11.04 -0.07
C ALA A 162 -2.23 11.74 -0.88
N ALA A 163 -2.27 13.08 -0.98
CA ALA A 163 -1.25 13.87 -1.64
C ALA A 163 0.13 13.72 -0.95
N ALA A 164 0.18 13.63 0.38
CA ALA A 164 1.41 13.37 1.12
C ALA A 164 1.98 11.97 0.82
N ILE A 165 1.10 10.95 0.72
CA ILE A 165 1.49 9.58 0.31
C ILE A 165 2.05 9.59 -1.11
N ASP A 166 1.36 10.25 -2.05
CA ASP A 166 1.79 10.33 -3.46
C ASP A 166 3.16 10.98 -3.59
N LYS A 167 3.42 12.04 -2.83
CA LYS A 167 4.74 12.67 -2.77
C LYS A 167 5.81 11.72 -2.22
N ALA A 168 5.50 10.98 -1.17
CA ALA A 168 6.44 10.01 -0.58
C ALA A 168 6.72 8.84 -1.54
N LEU A 169 5.69 8.33 -2.25
CA LEU A 169 5.84 7.30 -3.29
C LEU A 169 6.70 7.79 -4.46
N ALA A 170 6.47 9.02 -4.93
CA ALA A 170 7.26 9.61 -6.00
C ALA A 170 8.74 9.73 -5.61
N ASN A 171 9.03 10.21 -4.39
CA ASN A 171 10.39 10.31 -3.89
C ASN A 171 11.07 8.93 -3.75
N LEU A 172 10.34 7.93 -3.26
CA LEU A 172 10.86 6.56 -3.13
C LEU A 172 11.15 5.94 -4.50
N ALA A 173 10.25 6.12 -5.46
CA ALA A 173 10.42 5.64 -6.82
C ALA A 173 11.61 6.32 -7.53
N ASP A 174 11.78 7.64 -7.34
CA ASP A 174 12.89 8.40 -7.89
C ASP A 174 14.24 7.90 -7.35
N LYS A 175 14.35 7.63 -6.05
CA LYS A 175 15.56 7.06 -5.42
C LYS A 175 15.93 5.69 -6.00
N ALA A 176 14.94 4.89 -6.34
CA ALA A 176 15.16 3.58 -6.96
C ALA A 176 15.54 3.68 -8.44
N ALA A 177 14.98 4.67 -9.15
CA ALA A 177 15.19 4.83 -10.59
C ALA A 177 16.48 5.59 -10.93
N ASN A 178 16.90 6.53 -10.10
CA ASN A 178 18.05 7.42 -10.26
C ASN A 178 19.11 7.20 -9.17
#